data_98f861388b2956360124f126af6b8c0b
#
_entry.id   98f861388b2956360124f126af6b8c0b
#
_cell.length_a   1.000
_cell.length_b   1.000
_cell.length_c   1.000
_cell.angle_alpha   90.00
_cell.angle_beta   90.00
_cell.angle_gamma   90.00
#
_symmetry.space_group_name_H-M   'P 1'
#
loop_
_entity.id
_entity.type
_entity.pdbx_description
1 polymer ?
#
loop_
_entity_poly.entity_id
_entity_poly.type
_entity_poly.pdbx_seq_one_letter_code
_entity_poly.pdbx_strand_id
1 'polypeptide(L)'
;MTPTVTTAGSMLGRGGRGGEFKPKTEFRLWDCGHNYYAPQSFNVDGRQIVYGWMSPFVQPIPMEDDGWCGQLTLPREITLGDDGDVVTAPVAEMEGLREDTLDHGSITLDMDGEQVIADDAKAVEIEMTIDLAASTAERAGLKIHATEDGAYTYVAYDDQIGRVVVDRQALAHGDRGYRAAPLTDTELASGKLDLRVFVDRGSVEVYVNGGHQVLSSYSYASEGPRAIKLVAEFGNLKVESLKLHHMKSIGLE
;
A
#
# COMPACT_ATOMS: atom_id res chain seq x y z
N MET A 1 14.47 16.22 -18.61
CA MET A 1 13.19 16.74 -18.08
C MET A 1 12.87 15.92 -16.85
N THR A 2 12.76 16.57 -15.70
CA THR A 2 12.29 15.89 -14.49
C THR A 2 10.81 15.55 -14.71
N PRO A 3 10.38 14.29 -14.57
CA PRO A 3 8.96 13.98 -14.73
C PRO A 3 8.17 14.78 -13.70
N THR A 4 7.16 15.48 -14.15
CA THR A 4 6.23 16.20 -13.28
C THR A 4 5.45 15.13 -12.51
N VAL A 5 5.80 14.90 -11.27
CA VAL A 5 5.04 14.00 -10.38
C VAL A 5 3.79 14.77 -9.95
N THR A 6 2.64 14.36 -10.43
CA THR A 6 1.35 14.86 -9.95
C THR A 6 1.07 14.18 -8.61
N THR A 7 0.93 14.97 -7.56
CA THR A 7 0.69 14.49 -6.20
C THR A 7 -0.51 15.22 -5.59
N ALA A 8 -1.18 14.56 -4.65
CA ALA A 8 -2.22 15.16 -3.84
C ALA A 8 -1.88 15.01 -2.36
N GLY A 9 -2.25 15.99 -1.58
CA GLY A 9 -1.95 15.99 -0.15
C GLY A 9 -2.84 16.95 0.63
N SER A 10 -2.55 17.07 1.90
CA SER A 10 -3.28 17.90 2.85
C SER A 10 -2.38 18.86 3.59
N MET A 11 -2.99 19.91 4.07
CA MET A 11 -2.41 20.86 5.01
C MET A 11 -3.50 21.20 6.01
N LEU A 12 -3.24 20.98 7.28
CA LEU A 12 -4.20 21.35 8.33
C LEU A 12 -3.99 22.79 8.75
N GLY A 13 -5.07 23.48 9.07
CA GLY A 13 -5.01 24.87 9.49
C GLY A 13 -6.30 25.39 10.08
N ARG A 14 -6.30 26.66 10.41
CA ARG A 14 -7.52 27.40 10.85
C ARG A 14 -7.93 28.37 9.77
N GLY A 15 -9.22 28.35 9.43
CA GLY A 15 -9.84 29.31 8.55
C GLY A 15 -11.27 29.54 8.98
N GLY A 16 -11.83 30.72 8.69
CA GLY A 16 -13.22 31.03 8.93
C GLY A 16 -13.89 31.48 7.63
N ARG A 17 -15.21 31.55 7.63
CA ARG A 17 -16.00 31.97 6.45
C ARG A 17 -15.61 33.40 6.06
N GLY A 18 -14.94 33.56 4.91
CA GLY A 18 -14.42 34.85 4.43
C GLY A 18 -13.08 35.29 5.05
N GLY A 19 -12.44 34.46 5.88
CA GLY A 19 -11.13 34.73 6.47
C GLY A 19 -10.00 34.01 5.75
N GLU A 20 -8.77 34.45 6.03
CA GLU A 20 -7.54 33.82 5.54
C GLU A 20 -7.35 32.45 6.18
N PHE A 21 -6.95 31.45 5.37
CA PHE A 21 -6.50 30.16 5.88
C PHE A 21 -5.10 30.28 6.50
N LYS A 22 -4.97 29.89 7.75
CA LYS A 22 -3.68 29.88 8.48
C LYS A 22 -3.23 28.45 8.67
N PRO A 23 -2.23 27.99 7.91
CA PRO A 23 -1.72 26.62 8.04
C PRO A 23 -1.11 26.42 9.44
N LYS A 24 -1.25 25.21 9.96
CA LYS A 24 -0.65 24.74 11.20
C LYS A 24 0.31 23.59 10.99
N THR A 25 0.19 22.90 9.87
CA THR A 25 1.07 21.82 9.47
C THR A 25 1.73 22.15 8.14
N GLU A 26 2.84 21.50 7.85
CA GLU A 26 3.41 21.44 6.52
C GLU A 26 2.49 20.65 5.57
N PHE A 27 2.72 20.79 4.27
CA PHE A 27 2.03 19.97 3.27
C PHE A 27 2.49 18.51 3.38
N ARG A 28 1.54 17.60 3.49
CA ARG A 28 1.79 16.15 3.52
C ARG A 28 1.09 15.47 2.36
N LEU A 29 1.78 14.49 1.76
CA LEU A 29 1.18 13.64 0.75
C LEU A 29 0.09 12.76 1.39
N TRP A 30 -1.03 12.61 0.72
CA TRP A 30 -2.06 11.63 1.10
C TRP A 30 -1.68 10.21 0.68
N ASP A 31 -0.79 10.10 -0.30
CA ASP A 31 -0.33 8.83 -0.83
C ASP A 31 1.09 8.97 -1.33
N CYS A 32 1.95 8.09 -0.88
CA CYS A 32 3.37 8.04 -1.23
C CYS A 32 3.67 7.08 -2.38
N GLY A 33 2.65 6.43 -2.96
CA GLY A 33 2.79 5.46 -4.03
C GLY A 33 3.04 6.09 -5.41
N HIS A 34 2.91 5.26 -6.42
CA HIS A 34 3.12 5.68 -7.81
C HIS A 34 1.89 6.34 -8.44
N ASN A 35 0.71 5.97 -7.96
CA ASN A 35 -0.55 6.23 -8.65
C ASN A 35 -1.63 6.72 -7.68
N TYR A 36 -1.67 8.02 -7.43
CA TYR A 36 -2.71 8.67 -6.66
C TYR A 36 -2.86 10.13 -7.09
N TYR A 37 -4.03 10.50 -7.63
CA TYR A 37 -4.28 11.86 -8.10
C TYR A 37 -5.76 12.26 -7.97
N ALA A 38 -6.03 13.55 -8.02
CA ALA A 38 -7.36 14.17 -8.05
C ALA A 38 -8.36 13.56 -7.04
N PRO A 39 -8.01 13.47 -5.74
CA PRO A 39 -8.91 12.88 -4.76
C PRO A 39 -10.23 13.62 -4.70
N GLN A 40 -11.31 12.86 -4.56
CA GLN A 40 -12.65 13.37 -4.33
C GLN A 40 -13.18 12.82 -3.02
N SER A 41 -13.71 13.68 -2.18
CA SER A 41 -14.25 13.28 -0.89
C SER A 41 -15.70 13.70 -0.71
N PHE A 42 -16.44 12.94 0.08
CA PHE A 42 -17.83 13.19 0.40
C PHE A 42 -18.14 12.69 1.83
N ASN A 43 -19.21 13.22 2.40
CA ASN A 43 -19.65 12.82 3.74
C ASN A 43 -20.76 11.77 3.65
N VAL A 44 -20.61 10.69 4.41
CA VAL A 44 -21.62 9.66 4.60
C VAL A 44 -21.79 9.43 6.11
N ASP A 45 -22.95 9.74 6.64
CA ASP A 45 -23.29 9.51 8.05
C ASP A 45 -22.26 10.08 9.05
N GLY A 46 -21.70 11.25 8.71
CA GLY A 46 -20.69 11.92 9.54
C GLY A 46 -19.25 11.47 9.30
N ARG A 47 -19.03 10.43 8.50
CA ARG A 47 -17.71 9.96 8.07
C ARG A 47 -17.29 10.69 6.81
N GLN A 48 -16.02 11.05 6.72
CA GLN A 48 -15.46 11.65 5.52
C GLN A 48 -14.74 10.58 4.69
N ILE A 49 -15.32 10.23 3.55
CA ILE A 49 -14.80 9.20 2.66
C ILE A 49 -14.09 9.85 1.47
N VAL A 50 -12.98 9.30 1.04
CA VAL A 50 -12.19 9.77 -0.11
C VAL A 50 -11.81 8.62 -1.03
N TYR A 51 -11.82 8.92 -2.33
CA TYR A 51 -11.21 8.11 -3.39
C TYR A 51 -10.12 8.93 -4.07
N GLY A 52 -9.04 8.28 -4.45
CA GLY A 52 -8.05 8.82 -5.38
C GLY A 52 -8.18 8.17 -6.76
N TRP A 53 -7.77 8.87 -7.78
CA TRP A 53 -7.66 8.32 -9.12
C TRP A 53 -6.26 7.77 -9.34
N MET A 54 -6.15 6.51 -9.74
CA MET A 54 -4.85 5.84 -9.93
C MET A 54 -4.27 6.03 -11.33
N SER A 55 -4.86 6.83 -12.19
CA SER A 55 -4.36 7.03 -13.55
C SER A 55 -3.32 8.15 -13.62
N PRO A 56 -2.11 7.90 -14.12
CA PRO A 56 -1.16 8.95 -14.47
C PRO A 56 -1.53 9.56 -15.82
N PHE A 57 -1.48 10.89 -15.94
CA PHE A 57 -1.79 11.59 -17.21
C PHE A 57 -0.75 11.35 -18.31
N VAL A 58 0.44 10.93 -17.97
CA VAL A 58 1.60 10.96 -18.87
C VAL A 58 2.23 9.59 -19.12
N GLN A 59 1.64 8.56 -18.59
CA GLN A 59 2.18 7.20 -18.69
C GLN A 59 1.13 6.30 -19.31
N PRO A 60 1.45 5.55 -20.38
CA PRO A 60 0.57 4.52 -20.88
C PRO A 60 0.39 3.44 -19.81
N ILE A 61 -0.82 2.96 -19.68
CA ILE A 61 -1.15 1.88 -18.74
C ILE A 61 -1.65 0.66 -19.53
N PRO A 62 -1.19 -0.55 -19.21
CA PRO A 62 -1.49 -1.76 -19.99
C PRO A 62 -2.97 -2.01 -20.20
N MET A 63 -3.84 -1.60 -19.26
CA MET A 63 -5.30 -1.78 -19.38
C MET A 63 -5.94 -0.97 -20.54
N GLU A 64 -5.24 -0.04 -21.15
CA GLU A 64 -5.73 0.69 -22.33
C GLU A 64 -5.97 -0.25 -23.52
N ASP A 65 -5.21 -1.35 -23.60
CA ASP A 65 -5.38 -2.38 -24.62
C ASP A 65 -6.69 -3.15 -24.43
N ASP A 66 -7.24 -3.17 -23.22
CA ASP A 66 -8.54 -3.76 -22.88
C ASP A 66 -9.72 -2.79 -23.12
N GLY A 67 -9.45 -1.58 -23.61
CA GLY A 67 -10.45 -0.58 -23.97
C GLY A 67 -10.94 0.31 -22.81
N TRP A 68 -10.24 0.32 -21.68
CA TRP A 68 -10.52 1.20 -20.55
C TRP A 68 -9.23 1.77 -19.93
N CYS A 69 -9.33 2.86 -19.18
CA CYS A 69 -8.18 3.57 -18.64
C CYS A 69 -8.45 4.09 -17.24
N GLY A 70 -7.59 3.70 -16.33
CA GLY A 70 -7.60 4.16 -14.94
C GLY A 70 -8.60 3.42 -14.06
N GLN A 71 -8.37 3.55 -12.77
CA GLN A 71 -9.24 3.03 -11.71
C GLN A 71 -9.22 3.96 -10.50
N LEU A 72 -10.18 3.83 -9.61
CA LEU A 72 -10.15 4.48 -8.31
C LEU A 72 -9.39 3.61 -7.30
N THR A 73 -8.83 4.25 -6.29
CA THR A 73 -8.34 3.54 -5.10
C THR A 73 -9.52 2.92 -4.34
N LEU A 74 -9.23 2.09 -3.37
CA LEU A 74 -10.22 1.70 -2.37
C LEU A 74 -10.80 2.95 -1.68
N PRO A 75 -12.07 2.88 -1.21
CA PRO A 75 -12.64 3.91 -0.37
C PRO A 75 -11.87 4.00 0.95
N ARG A 76 -11.45 5.22 1.32
CA ARG A 76 -10.71 5.50 2.55
C ARG A 76 -11.49 6.46 3.42
N GLU A 77 -11.52 6.19 4.72
CA GLU A 77 -12.02 7.14 5.70
C GLU A 77 -10.89 8.07 6.13
N ILE A 78 -11.18 9.37 6.13
CA ILE A 78 -10.24 10.39 6.62
C ILE A 78 -10.56 10.66 8.10
N THR A 79 -9.56 10.48 8.95
CA THR A 79 -9.62 10.82 10.36
C THR A 79 -8.43 11.68 10.78
N LEU A 80 -8.46 12.18 12.01
CA LEU A 80 -7.29 12.79 12.64
C LEU A 80 -6.72 11.81 13.66
N GLY A 81 -5.45 11.53 13.56
CA GLY A 81 -4.72 10.78 14.57
C GLY A 81 -4.55 11.58 15.87
N ASP A 82 -4.14 10.91 16.93
CA ASP A 82 -3.91 11.53 18.26
C ASP A 82 -2.78 12.57 18.21
N ASP A 83 -1.84 12.42 17.29
CA ASP A 83 -0.76 13.36 16.97
C ASP A 83 -1.25 14.60 16.18
N GLY A 84 -2.52 14.60 15.74
CA GLY A 84 -3.14 15.63 14.94
C GLY A 84 -2.82 15.51 13.45
N ASP A 85 -2.24 14.42 12.99
CA ASP A 85 -2.02 14.15 11.59
C ASP A 85 -3.26 13.55 10.90
N VAL A 86 -3.32 13.72 9.58
CA VAL A 86 -4.39 13.10 8.78
C VAL A 86 -4.04 11.63 8.58
N VAL A 87 -4.99 10.77 8.97
CA VAL A 87 -4.95 9.32 8.76
C VAL A 87 -5.96 8.96 7.70
N THR A 88 -5.59 8.11 6.76
CA THR A 88 -6.49 7.60 5.72
C THR A 88 -6.44 6.07 5.70
N ALA A 89 -7.46 5.46 6.29
CA ALA A 89 -7.58 4.00 6.38
C ALA A 89 -8.65 3.46 5.41
N PRO A 90 -8.57 2.20 4.96
CA PRO A 90 -9.66 1.58 4.21
C PRO A 90 -10.94 1.62 5.06
N VAL A 91 -12.08 1.86 4.43
CA VAL A 91 -13.36 1.83 5.16
C VAL A 91 -13.60 0.43 5.76
N ALA A 92 -14.24 0.38 6.93
CA ALA A 92 -14.49 -0.87 7.65
C ALA A 92 -15.32 -1.88 6.84
N GLU A 93 -16.14 -1.39 5.90
CA GLU A 93 -16.96 -2.21 4.99
C GLU A 93 -16.14 -3.16 4.13
N MET A 94 -14.84 -2.87 3.91
CA MET A 94 -13.93 -3.78 3.19
C MET A 94 -13.81 -5.16 3.86
N GLU A 95 -13.95 -5.22 5.19
CA GLU A 95 -13.93 -6.49 5.92
C GLU A 95 -15.11 -7.39 5.57
N GLY A 96 -16.24 -6.81 5.18
CA GLY A 96 -17.41 -7.54 4.70
C GLY A 96 -17.20 -8.27 3.35
N LEU A 97 -16.11 -7.95 2.65
CA LEU A 97 -15.72 -8.61 1.40
C LEU A 97 -14.78 -9.80 1.62
N ARG A 98 -14.31 -10.05 2.84
CA ARG A 98 -13.49 -11.23 3.17
C ARG A 98 -14.33 -12.51 3.03
N GLU A 99 -13.79 -13.50 2.32
CA GLU A 99 -14.41 -14.84 2.17
C GLU A 99 -13.81 -15.83 3.15
N ASP A 100 -12.58 -16.24 2.89
CA ASP A 100 -11.81 -17.14 3.72
C ASP A 100 -10.49 -16.50 4.16
N THR A 101 -9.95 -17.03 5.23
CA THR A 101 -8.71 -16.51 5.83
C THR A 101 -7.69 -17.64 5.98
N LEU A 102 -6.51 -17.41 5.44
CA LEU A 102 -5.33 -18.22 5.71
C LEU A 102 -4.55 -17.53 6.84
N ASP A 103 -4.54 -18.13 8.02
CA ASP A 103 -3.78 -17.63 9.18
C ASP A 103 -2.43 -18.35 9.23
N HIS A 104 -1.38 -17.64 8.88
CA HIS A 104 0.00 -18.16 8.90
C HIS A 104 0.65 -17.99 10.29
N GLY A 105 0.01 -17.27 11.21
CA GLY A 105 0.54 -16.99 12.53
C GLY A 105 1.86 -16.23 12.50
N SER A 106 2.77 -16.64 13.39
CA SER A 106 4.11 -16.04 13.47
C SER A 106 5.08 -16.80 12.56
N ILE A 107 5.88 -16.03 11.79
CA ILE A 107 6.87 -16.56 10.86
C ILE A 107 8.25 -16.00 11.21
N THR A 108 9.28 -16.82 11.07
CA THR A 108 10.67 -16.38 11.11
C THR A 108 11.36 -16.86 9.84
N LEU A 109 11.96 -15.96 9.10
CA LEU A 109 12.83 -16.30 7.98
C LEU A 109 14.27 -16.04 8.37
N ASP A 110 15.12 -16.99 8.05
CA ASP A 110 16.57 -16.83 8.14
C ASP A 110 17.07 -15.89 7.01
N MET A 111 18.35 -15.55 7.06
CA MET A 111 18.99 -14.70 6.06
C MET A 111 18.71 -15.19 4.64
N ASP A 112 18.27 -14.28 3.78
CA ASP A 112 17.90 -14.51 2.39
C ASP A 112 16.80 -15.58 2.22
N GLY A 113 15.97 -15.75 3.27
CA GLY A 113 14.85 -16.70 3.27
C GLY A 113 13.67 -16.20 2.43
N GLU A 114 12.96 -17.15 1.83
CA GLU A 114 11.72 -16.92 1.11
C GLU A 114 10.69 -17.99 1.50
N GLN A 115 9.44 -17.59 1.71
CA GLN A 115 8.31 -18.48 1.97
C GLN A 115 7.11 -18.09 1.11
N VAL A 116 6.53 -19.07 0.41
CA VAL A 116 5.28 -18.86 -0.32
C VAL A 116 4.13 -18.74 0.69
N ILE A 117 3.37 -17.66 0.59
CA ILE A 117 2.19 -17.37 1.41
C ILE A 117 0.92 -17.79 0.66
N ALA A 118 0.89 -17.59 -0.65
CA ALA A 118 -0.16 -18.09 -1.53
C ALA A 118 0.42 -18.36 -2.93
N ASP A 119 0.00 -19.46 -3.56
CA ASP A 119 0.50 -19.86 -4.88
C ASP A 119 -0.18 -19.10 -6.02
N ASP A 120 -1.45 -18.72 -5.87
CA ASP A 120 -2.21 -17.88 -6.81
C ASP A 120 -3.19 -17.00 -6.05
N ALA A 121 -2.90 -15.70 -5.99
CA ALA A 121 -3.69 -14.72 -5.27
C ALA A 121 -3.92 -13.47 -6.12
N LYS A 122 -5.15 -13.28 -6.60
CA LYS A 122 -5.51 -12.19 -7.53
C LYS A 122 -6.29 -11.04 -6.86
N ALA A 123 -7.02 -11.35 -5.78
CA ALA A 123 -7.79 -10.38 -5.02
C ALA A 123 -7.72 -10.77 -3.54
N VAL A 124 -6.82 -10.16 -2.80
CA VAL A 124 -6.58 -10.49 -1.39
C VAL A 124 -6.30 -9.25 -0.55
N GLU A 125 -6.58 -9.38 0.73
CA GLU A 125 -6.12 -8.49 1.76
C GLU A 125 -5.12 -9.25 2.66
N ILE A 126 -4.00 -8.60 2.99
CA ILE A 126 -2.98 -9.15 3.87
C ILE A 126 -2.84 -8.23 5.07
N GLU A 127 -2.96 -8.80 6.26
CA GLU A 127 -2.63 -8.14 7.53
C GLU A 127 -1.34 -8.76 8.06
N MET A 128 -0.30 -7.94 8.25
CA MET A 128 1.02 -8.39 8.68
C MET A 128 1.62 -7.44 9.71
N THR A 129 2.10 -7.99 10.82
CA THR A 129 2.89 -7.25 11.82
C THR A 129 4.32 -7.75 11.81
N ILE A 130 5.26 -6.87 11.49
CA ILE A 130 6.70 -7.14 11.55
C ILE A 130 7.24 -6.68 12.91
N ASP A 131 8.01 -7.55 13.57
CA ASP A 131 8.83 -7.20 14.73
C ASP A 131 10.15 -6.63 14.24
N LEU A 132 10.24 -5.30 14.18
CA LEU A 132 11.44 -4.59 13.72
C LEU A 132 12.60 -4.78 14.72
N ALA A 133 12.30 -4.90 16.02
CA ALA A 133 13.32 -5.06 17.04
C ALA A 133 14.01 -6.44 16.99
N ALA A 134 13.28 -7.47 16.53
CA ALA A 134 13.80 -8.83 16.39
C ALA A 134 14.27 -9.15 14.96
N SER A 135 14.07 -8.24 14.00
CA SER A 135 14.49 -8.40 12.61
C SER A 135 15.85 -7.74 12.37
N THR A 136 16.64 -8.29 11.45
CA THR A 136 17.94 -7.76 11.06
C THR A 136 18.09 -7.63 9.53
N ALA A 137 17.05 -7.99 8.79
CA ALA A 137 17.06 -7.89 7.34
C ALA A 137 17.18 -6.43 6.89
N GLU A 138 18.05 -6.15 5.92
CA GLU A 138 18.16 -4.82 5.31
C GLU A 138 16.89 -4.45 4.54
N ARG A 139 16.25 -5.45 3.90
CA ARG A 139 14.93 -5.32 3.27
C ARG A 139 14.12 -6.58 3.53
N ALA A 140 12.85 -6.41 3.93
CA ALA A 140 11.96 -7.53 4.16
C ALA A 140 10.50 -7.17 3.90
N GLY A 141 9.74 -8.14 3.36
CA GLY A 141 8.33 -7.93 3.05
C GLY A 141 7.78 -8.91 2.04
N LEU A 142 6.86 -8.45 1.21
CA LEU A 142 6.05 -9.28 0.33
C LEU A 142 6.39 -9.02 -1.14
N LYS A 143 6.86 -10.04 -1.86
CA LYS A 143 6.78 -10.06 -3.32
C LYS A 143 5.38 -10.46 -3.71
N ILE A 144 4.64 -9.53 -4.30
CA ILE A 144 3.27 -9.72 -4.77
C ILE A 144 3.25 -9.85 -6.29
N HIS A 145 2.23 -10.52 -6.83
CA HIS A 145 2.14 -10.83 -8.24
C HIS A 145 3.41 -11.53 -8.78
N ALA A 146 4.04 -12.36 -7.93
CA ALA A 146 5.23 -13.07 -8.32
C ALA A 146 4.89 -14.18 -9.32
N THR A 147 5.48 -14.13 -10.51
CA THR A 147 5.22 -15.06 -11.61
C THR A 147 6.45 -15.90 -11.93
N GLU A 148 6.29 -17.00 -12.68
CA GLU A 148 7.36 -17.95 -13.00
C GLU A 148 8.50 -17.32 -13.81
N ASP A 149 8.21 -16.27 -14.59
CA ASP A 149 9.22 -15.52 -15.36
C ASP A 149 10.07 -14.58 -14.49
N GLY A 150 9.82 -14.55 -13.17
CA GLY A 150 10.60 -13.77 -12.22
C GLY A 150 10.09 -12.33 -12.04
N ALA A 151 8.95 -11.97 -12.61
CA ALA A 151 8.34 -10.67 -12.38
C ALA A 151 7.63 -10.61 -11.01
N TYR A 152 7.65 -9.45 -10.37
CA TYR A 152 6.93 -9.16 -9.12
C TYR A 152 6.90 -7.66 -8.83
N THR A 153 6.05 -7.27 -7.90
CA THR A 153 6.12 -5.99 -7.17
C THR A 153 6.54 -6.27 -5.74
N TYR A 154 7.50 -5.52 -5.21
CA TYR A 154 8.00 -5.72 -3.85
C TYR A 154 7.44 -4.65 -2.91
N VAL A 155 6.67 -5.07 -1.94
CA VAL A 155 6.21 -4.26 -0.80
C VAL A 155 7.09 -4.63 0.38
N ALA A 156 7.98 -3.73 0.80
CA ALA A 156 8.98 -4.06 1.81
C ALA A 156 9.21 -2.91 2.81
N TYR A 157 9.67 -3.27 3.98
CA TYR A 157 10.41 -2.35 4.84
C TYR A 157 11.88 -2.36 4.43
N ASP A 158 12.46 -1.19 4.27
CA ASP A 158 13.87 -0.95 3.98
C ASP A 158 14.49 -0.29 5.20
N ASP A 159 15.26 -1.07 5.96
CA ASP A 159 15.85 -0.66 7.24
C ASP A 159 16.94 0.40 7.07
N GLN A 160 17.67 0.35 5.95
CA GLN A 160 18.76 1.30 5.68
C GLN A 160 18.27 2.76 5.59
N ILE A 161 17.00 2.94 5.19
CA ILE A 161 16.40 4.28 5.03
C ILE A 161 15.20 4.51 5.93
N GLY A 162 14.78 3.52 6.76
CA GLY A 162 13.64 3.60 7.67
C GLY A 162 12.32 3.86 6.94
N ARG A 163 12.04 3.13 5.86
CA ARG A 163 10.87 3.39 4.99
C ARG A 163 10.15 2.12 4.58
N VAL A 164 8.84 2.23 4.41
CA VAL A 164 8.06 1.25 3.65
C VAL A 164 8.13 1.61 2.17
N VAL A 165 8.41 0.63 1.33
CA VAL A 165 8.63 0.83 -0.10
C VAL A 165 7.67 0.00 -0.95
N VAL A 166 7.31 0.53 -2.11
CA VAL A 166 6.74 -0.22 -3.23
C VAL A 166 7.70 -0.11 -4.39
N ASP A 167 8.35 -1.23 -4.69
CA ASP A 167 9.37 -1.34 -5.73
C ASP A 167 8.82 -2.15 -6.91
N ARG A 168 8.76 -1.52 -8.08
CA ARG A 168 8.27 -2.08 -9.34
C ARG A 168 9.38 -2.34 -10.36
N GLN A 169 10.64 -2.45 -9.92
CA GLN A 169 11.77 -2.64 -10.85
C GLN A 169 11.69 -3.98 -11.59
N ALA A 170 11.09 -4.99 -10.95
CA ALA A 170 10.87 -6.32 -11.52
C ALA A 170 9.45 -6.51 -12.11
N LEU A 171 8.71 -5.44 -12.37
CA LEU A 171 7.37 -5.52 -12.94
C LEU A 171 7.39 -6.08 -14.36
N ALA A 172 6.42 -6.94 -14.68
CA ALA A 172 6.31 -7.54 -16.01
C ALA A 172 5.93 -6.52 -17.07
N HIS A 173 4.91 -5.72 -16.79
CA HIS A 173 4.32 -4.74 -17.72
C HIS A 173 4.13 -3.39 -17.04
N GLY A 174 4.12 -2.32 -17.85
CA GLY A 174 3.93 -0.95 -17.38
C GLY A 174 5.22 -0.30 -16.88
N ASP A 175 5.07 0.87 -16.26
CA ASP A 175 6.20 1.65 -15.81
C ASP A 175 6.84 1.11 -14.55
N ARG A 176 8.14 0.94 -14.61
CA ARG A 176 8.97 0.61 -13.45
C ARG A 176 9.14 1.82 -12.55
N GLY A 177 9.40 1.59 -11.29
CA GLY A 177 9.62 2.67 -10.35
C GLY A 177 9.81 2.21 -8.93
N TYR A 178 10.21 3.16 -8.10
CA TYR A 178 10.41 2.99 -6.68
C TYR A 178 9.73 4.15 -5.95
N ARG A 179 8.91 3.83 -4.96
CA ARG A 179 8.24 4.79 -4.08
C ARG A 179 8.41 4.37 -2.64
N ALA A 180 8.52 5.36 -1.75
CA ALA A 180 8.82 5.11 -0.35
C ALA A 180 8.04 6.07 0.56
N ALA A 181 7.44 5.52 1.61
CA ALA A 181 6.79 6.25 2.68
C ALA A 181 7.71 6.25 3.92
N PRO A 182 8.08 7.41 4.46
CA PRO A 182 8.92 7.48 5.65
C PRO A 182 8.14 7.02 6.89
N LEU A 183 8.81 6.29 7.78
CA LEU A 183 8.33 6.08 9.13
C LEU A 183 8.86 7.22 10.03
N THR A 184 8.04 7.64 10.97
CA THR A 184 8.44 8.61 12.00
C THR A 184 9.37 7.96 13.03
N ASP A 185 10.14 8.77 13.75
CA ASP A 185 10.99 8.26 14.85
C ASP A 185 10.17 7.52 15.92
N THR A 186 8.93 7.95 16.16
CA THR A 186 8.02 7.29 17.11
C THR A 186 7.59 5.91 16.61
N GLU A 187 7.27 5.77 15.32
CA GLU A 187 6.91 4.49 14.71
C GLU A 187 8.10 3.52 14.74
N LEU A 188 9.29 3.99 14.38
CA LEU A 188 10.51 3.18 14.46
C LEU A 188 10.83 2.77 15.91
N ALA A 189 10.68 3.68 16.87
CA ALA A 189 10.91 3.40 18.29
C ALA A 189 9.90 2.41 18.90
N SER A 190 8.73 2.22 18.28
CA SER A 190 7.76 1.20 18.71
C SER A 190 8.30 -0.22 18.56
N GLY A 191 9.26 -0.42 17.66
CA GLY A 191 9.82 -1.72 17.30
C GLY A 191 8.87 -2.61 16.51
N LYS A 192 7.72 -2.07 16.06
CA LYS A 192 6.71 -2.80 15.29
C LYS A 192 6.29 -2.04 14.05
N LEU A 193 5.95 -2.79 13.02
CA LEU A 193 5.42 -2.26 11.77
C LEU A 193 4.17 -3.05 11.36
N ASP A 194 3.04 -2.39 11.36
CA ASP A 194 1.78 -2.96 10.89
C ASP A 194 1.56 -2.57 9.42
N LEU A 195 1.37 -3.58 8.59
CA LEU A 195 1.03 -3.44 7.18
C LEU A 195 -0.32 -4.09 6.90
N ARG A 196 -1.21 -3.33 6.25
CA ARG A 196 -2.44 -3.84 5.66
C ARG A 196 -2.34 -3.63 4.16
N VAL A 197 -2.26 -4.71 3.39
CA VAL A 197 -1.95 -4.68 1.96
C VAL A 197 -3.12 -5.26 1.20
N PHE A 198 -3.71 -4.47 0.31
CA PHE A 198 -4.72 -4.94 -0.64
C PHE A 198 -4.06 -5.16 -1.99
N VAL A 199 -4.24 -6.35 -2.52
CA VAL A 199 -3.77 -6.76 -3.85
C VAL A 199 -4.98 -7.04 -4.69
N ASP A 200 -5.07 -6.42 -5.86
CA ASP A 200 -6.07 -6.72 -6.87
C ASP A 200 -5.36 -7.05 -8.20
N ARG A 201 -6.07 -7.42 -9.22
CA ARG A 201 -5.55 -7.95 -10.50
C ARG A 201 -4.46 -7.08 -11.14
N GLY A 202 -4.49 -5.78 -10.93
CA GLY A 202 -3.55 -4.84 -11.54
C GLY A 202 -3.07 -3.75 -10.59
N SER A 203 -3.32 -3.87 -9.28
CA SER A 203 -2.94 -2.84 -8.31
C SER A 203 -2.55 -3.40 -6.96
N VAL A 204 -1.87 -2.56 -6.20
CA VAL A 204 -1.58 -2.76 -4.78
C VAL A 204 -1.82 -1.46 -4.02
N GLU A 205 -2.44 -1.56 -2.87
CA GLU A 205 -2.57 -0.46 -1.89
C GLU A 205 -2.03 -0.92 -0.55
N VAL A 206 -1.05 -0.19 -0.02
CA VAL A 206 -0.35 -0.49 1.23
C VAL A 206 -0.71 0.57 2.26
N TYR A 207 -1.30 0.16 3.36
CA TYR A 207 -1.61 1.01 4.50
C TYR A 207 -0.65 0.66 5.64
N VAL A 208 0.08 1.67 6.07
CA VAL A 208 1.14 1.53 7.08
C VAL A 208 0.61 2.07 8.42
N ASN A 209 0.76 1.30 9.48
CA ASN A 209 0.41 1.68 10.86
C ASN A 209 -1.00 2.30 10.93
N GLY A 210 -2.00 1.53 10.41
CA GLY A 210 -3.40 1.96 10.42
C GLY A 210 -3.75 3.10 9.45
N GLY A 211 -2.89 3.43 8.48
CA GLY A 211 -3.13 4.46 7.47
C GLY A 211 -2.46 5.80 7.74
N HIS A 212 -1.50 5.86 8.65
CA HIS A 212 -0.62 7.03 8.82
C HIS A 212 0.17 7.33 7.55
N GLN A 213 0.56 6.28 6.81
CA GLN A 213 1.13 6.37 5.47
C GLN A 213 0.39 5.41 4.55
N VAL A 214 0.25 5.79 3.28
CA VAL A 214 -0.38 4.95 2.25
C VAL A 214 0.45 5.00 0.98
N LEU A 215 0.57 3.85 0.30
CA LEU A 215 1.21 3.77 -1.02
C LEU A 215 0.29 3.01 -1.98
N SER A 216 -0.21 3.69 -3.00
CA SER A 216 -1.02 3.08 -4.07
C SER A 216 -0.22 2.99 -5.36
N SER A 217 -0.27 1.84 -5.98
CA SER A 217 0.51 1.59 -7.19
C SER A 217 -0.20 0.60 -8.11
N TYR A 218 -0.09 0.79 -9.42
CA TYR A 218 -0.33 -0.30 -10.35
C TYR A 218 0.73 -1.38 -10.18
N SER A 219 0.31 -2.62 -10.36
CA SER A 219 1.13 -3.82 -10.24
C SER A 219 0.64 -4.85 -11.26
N TYR A 220 1.20 -4.78 -12.46
CA TYR A 220 0.79 -5.64 -13.58
C TYR A 220 1.68 -6.89 -13.62
N ALA A 221 1.02 -8.05 -13.52
CA ALA A 221 1.69 -9.34 -13.61
C ALA A 221 1.67 -9.90 -15.03
N SER A 222 2.57 -10.81 -15.33
CA SER A 222 2.48 -11.71 -16.48
C SER A 222 1.24 -12.60 -16.37
N GLU A 223 0.92 -13.29 -17.45
CA GLU A 223 -0.13 -14.32 -17.44
C GLU A 223 0.25 -15.50 -16.54
N GLY A 224 -0.74 -16.18 -15.99
CA GLY A 224 -0.56 -17.36 -15.15
C GLY A 224 -0.84 -17.12 -13.66
N PRO A 225 -0.43 -18.09 -12.81
CA PRO A 225 -0.52 -17.97 -11.37
C PRO A 225 0.31 -16.79 -10.83
N ARG A 226 -0.21 -16.13 -9.81
CA ARG A 226 0.39 -14.94 -9.19
C ARG A 226 0.62 -15.19 -7.71
N ALA A 227 1.82 -15.66 -7.39
CA ALA A 227 2.16 -15.98 -6.02
C ALA A 227 2.37 -14.73 -5.17
N ILE A 228 2.16 -14.92 -3.87
CA ILE A 228 2.61 -13.98 -2.82
C ILE A 228 3.67 -14.69 -2.01
N LYS A 229 4.81 -14.03 -1.84
CA LYS A 229 5.97 -14.59 -1.14
C LYS A 229 6.45 -13.62 -0.08
N LEU A 230 6.68 -14.13 1.12
CA LEU A 230 7.39 -13.40 2.17
C LEU A 230 8.90 -13.58 1.97
N VAL A 231 9.66 -12.49 2.07
CA VAL A 231 11.10 -12.49 1.75
C VAL A 231 11.87 -11.69 2.79
N ALA A 232 13.05 -12.18 3.13
CA ALA A 232 14.06 -11.46 3.91
C ALA A 232 15.34 -11.35 3.07
N GLU A 233 15.95 -10.16 2.99
CA GLU A 233 17.19 -9.90 2.25
C GLU A 233 18.25 -9.36 3.21
N PHE A 234 19.44 -9.98 3.18
CA PHE A 234 20.62 -9.59 3.97
C PHE A 234 20.40 -9.56 5.48
N GLY A 235 19.63 -10.51 6.01
CA GLY A 235 19.36 -10.66 7.43
C GLY A 235 18.10 -11.46 7.69
N ASN A 236 17.72 -11.58 8.97
CA ASN A 236 16.57 -12.36 9.41
C ASN A 236 15.33 -11.47 9.48
N LEU A 237 14.17 -12.05 9.19
CA LEU A 237 12.87 -11.40 9.38
C LEU A 237 12.07 -12.13 10.45
N LYS A 238 11.50 -11.37 11.38
CA LYS A 238 10.50 -11.82 12.33
C LYS A 238 9.16 -11.16 12.03
N VAL A 239 8.17 -11.97 11.68
CA VAL A 239 6.76 -11.58 11.57
C VAL A 239 6.03 -12.11 12.81
N GLU A 240 5.33 -11.24 13.55
CA GLU A 240 4.53 -11.63 14.71
C GLU A 240 3.23 -12.32 14.29
N SER A 241 2.59 -11.76 13.25
CA SER A 241 1.35 -12.30 12.69
C SER A 241 1.27 -11.99 11.20
N LEU A 242 0.75 -12.94 10.44
CA LEU A 242 0.41 -12.78 9.03
C LEU A 242 -0.90 -13.51 8.75
N LYS A 243 -1.88 -12.76 8.22
CA LYS A 243 -3.16 -13.29 7.73
C LYS A 243 -3.38 -12.83 6.30
N LEU A 244 -3.87 -13.74 5.48
CA LEU A 244 -4.28 -13.47 4.13
C LEU A 244 -5.78 -13.77 4.01
N HIS A 245 -6.55 -12.81 3.54
CA HIS A 245 -7.98 -12.92 3.31
C HIS A 245 -8.24 -12.89 1.81
N HIS A 246 -8.90 -13.93 1.27
CA HIS A 246 -9.43 -13.86 -0.09
C HIS A 246 -10.63 -12.93 -0.12
N MET A 247 -10.69 -12.08 -1.15
CA MET A 247 -11.71 -11.05 -1.26
C MET A 247 -12.74 -11.39 -2.32
N LYS A 248 -14.02 -11.17 -1.98
CA LYS A 248 -15.13 -11.28 -2.93
C LYS A 248 -15.01 -10.26 -4.05
N SER A 249 -15.37 -10.69 -5.25
CA SER A 249 -15.65 -9.74 -6.32
C SER A 249 -16.93 -8.96 -5.98
N ILE A 250 -16.88 -7.65 -6.12
CA ILE A 250 -18.06 -6.78 -6.10
C ILE A 250 -18.76 -6.73 -7.46
N GLY A 251 -18.72 -7.85 -8.22
CA GLY A 251 -19.21 -7.91 -9.60
C GLY A 251 -20.44 -7.04 -9.81
N LEU A 252 -20.39 -6.23 -10.84
CA LEU A 252 -21.57 -5.58 -11.39
C LEU A 252 -22.32 -6.68 -12.14
N GLU A 253 -23.37 -7.21 -11.56
CA GLU A 253 -24.34 -8.05 -12.28
C GLU A 253 -25.11 -7.23 -13.32
#